data_34f46748d9f358520a9d86fd7d1e553b
#
_entry.id   34f46748d9f358520a9d86fd7d1e553b
#
_cell.length_a   1.000
_cell.length_b   1.000
_cell.length_c   1.000
_cell.angle_alpha   90.00
_cell.angle_beta   90.00
_cell.angle_gamma   90.00
#
_symmetry.space_group_name_H-M   'P 1'
#
loop_
_entity.id
_entity.type
_entity.pdbx_description
1 polymer ?
#
loop_
_entity_poly.entity_id
_entity_poly.type
_entity_poly.pdbx_seq_one_letter_code
_entity_poly.pdbx_strand_id
1 'polypeptide(L)'
;RKQLHKGKTVLGAAFGSKILFDYINDNPAVEMHPIDYVNDPYIIAMNDNVVSINSCLQIDLLGQVVADTIGLSQVSAVGGQVDFIRGAAHSKNGRSIIAMTSTAKNDTISKIVPKITKYSAITTTRNDVNCVVTEYGIAYLKGRTLKERARELIKIAHPKFRPILEVEFENRFQEKAFD
;
A
#
# COMPACT_ATOMS: atom_id res chain seq x y z
N ARG A 1 9.39 -21.21 0.03
CA ARG A 1 10.29 -21.16 1.20
C ARG A 1 11.27 -20.02 1.00
N LYS A 2 11.64 -19.31 2.07
CA LYS A 2 12.69 -18.27 2.03
C LYS A 2 14.00 -18.83 1.48
N GLN A 3 14.66 -18.06 0.62
CA GLN A 3 16.01 -18.34 0.14
C GLN A 3 17.06 -17.74 1.07
N LEU A 4 16.81 -16.51 1.52
CA LEU A 4 17.62 -15.75 2.47
C LEU A 4 17.03 -15.84 3.87
N HIS A 5 17.84 -15.99 4.93
CA HIS A 5 17.39 -16.15 6.32
C HIS A 5 16.35 -17.27 6.50
N LYS A 6 16.68 -18.48 6.03
CA LYS A 6 15.79 -19.65 6.06
C LYS A 6 15.33 -19.96 7.48
N GLY A 7 14.00 -20.05 7.67
CA GLY A 7 13.40 -20.36 8.97
C GLY A 7 13.42 -19.23 9.99
N LYS A 8 13.87 -18.03 9.61
CA LYS A 8 13.96 -16.87 10.52
C LYS A 8 12.87 -15.83 10.26
N THR A 9 12.46 -15.17 11.31
CA THR A 9 11.77 -13.87 11.26
C THR A 9 12.82 -12.77 11.30
N VAL A 10 12.86 -11.93 10.27
CA VAL A 10 13.83 -10.83 10.16
C VAL A 10 13.11 -9.52 10.44
N LEU A 11 13.65 -8.69 11.32
CA LEU A 11 13.10 -7.39 11.68
C LEU A 11 14.18 -6.31 11.64
N GLY A 12 13.77 -5.07 11.28
CA GLY A 12 14.57 -3.85 11.53
C GLY A 12 14.10 -3.11 12.78
N ALA A 13 12.83 -3.27 13.15
CA ALA A 13 12.22 -2.69 14.35
C ALA A 13 11.02 -3.53 14.78
N ALA A 14 10.59 -3.37 16.03
CA ALA A 14 9.39 -4.00 16.57
C ALA A 14 8.57 -3.00 17.38
N PHE A 15 7.26 -3.01 17.17
CA PHE A 15 6.28 -2.25 17.92
C PHE A 15 5.14 -3.19 18.34
N GLY A 16 4.81 -3.20 19.63
CA GLY A 16 3.73 -4.07 20.12
C GLY A 16 3.63 -4.15 21.62
N SER A 17 2.93 -5.17 22.10
CA SER A 17 2.74 -5.45 23.50
C SER A 17 3.93 -6.20 24.11
N LYS A 18 3.92 -6.36 25.46
CA LYS A 18 4.89 -7.19 26.17
C LYS A 18 5.01 -8.60 25.59
N ILE A 19 3.90 -9.19 25.12
CA ILE A 19 3.88 -10.53 24.50
C ILE A 19 4.82 -10.60 23.29
N LEU A 20 4.82 -9.55 22.45
CA LEU A 20 5.72 -9.48 21.29
C LEU A 20 7.18 -9.38 21.73
N PHE A 21 7.48 -8.52 22.69
CA PHE A 21 8.84 -8.35 23.19
C PHE A 21 9.37 -9.61 23.89
N ASP A 22 8.54 -10.30 24.67
CA ASP A 22 8.90 -11.59 25.28
C ASP A 22 9.16 -12.65 24.23
N TYR A 23 8.40 -12.66 23.11
CA TYR A 23 8.62 -13.58 21.99
C TYR A 23 9.94 -13.30 21.26
N ILE A 24 10.32 -12.04 21.10
CA ILE A 24 11.53 -11.64 20.38
C ILE A 24 12.78 -11.89 21.24
N ASN A 25 12.68 -11.72 22.55
CA ASN A 25 13.82 -11.78 23.46
C ASN A 25 14.46 -13.18 23.48
N ASP A 26 15.75 -13.22 23.20
CA ASP A 26 16.57 -14.46 23.15
C ASP A 26 15.98 -15.59 22.28
N ASN A 27 15.16 -15.23 21.28
CA ASN A 27 14.53 -16.20 20.41
C ASN A 27 15.41 -16.48 19.16
N PRO A 28 16.00 -17.68 19.02
CA PRO A 28 16.87 -18.01 17.89
C PRO A 28 16.13 -18.03 16.54
N ALA A 29 14.81 -18.01 16.52
CA ALA A 29 14.02 -17.89 15.29
C ALA A 29 13.87 -16.45 14.80
N VAL A 30 14.34 -15.46 15.58
CA VAL A 30 14.26 -14.03 15.26
C VAL A 30 15.66 -13.48 15.03
N GLU A 31 15.83 -12.70 13.97
CA GLU A 31 17.05 -11.96 13.64
C GLU A 31 16.72 -10.48 13.50
N MET A 32 17.40 -9.63 14.26
CA MET A 32 17.34 -8.18 14.08
C MET A 32 18.54 -7.72 13.26
N HIS A 33 18.28 -6.97 12.21
CA HIS A 33 19.28 -6.39 11.33
C HIS A 33 19.10 -4.86 11.23
N PRO A 34 20.15 -4.12 10.84
CA PRO A 34 20.03 -2.69 10.53
C PRO A 34 18.94 -2.43 9.49
N ILE A 35 18.27 -1.27 9.61
CA ILE A 35 17.11 -0.95 8.77
C ILE A 35 17.47 -0.80 7.29
N ASP A 36 18.65 -0.32 6.96
CA ASP A 36 19.21 -0.23 5.62
C ASP A 36 19.35 -1.60 4.95
N TYR A 37 19.65 -2.65 5.73
CA TYR A 37 19.67 -4.03 5.23
C TYR A 37 18.26 -4.58 5.05
N VAL A 38 17.37 -4.42 6.07
CA VAL A 38 16.02 -5.00 6.04
C VAL A 38 15.16 -4.35 4.96
N ASN A 39 15.35 -3.05 4.72
CA ASN A 39 14.59 -2.27 3.74
C ASN A 39 15.29 -2.17 2.38
N ASP A 40 16.39 -2.89 2.16
CA ASP A 40 17.02 -2.91 0.84
C ASP A 40 16.15 -3.70 -0.16
N PRO A 41 15.64 -3.08 -1.25
CA PRO A 41 14.84 -3.76 -2.26
C PRO A 41 15.55 -4.97 -2.91
N TYR A 42 16.86 -4.94 -3.04
CA TYR A 42 17.62 -6.05 -3.59
C TYR A 42 17.68 -7.24 -2.63
N ILE A 43 17.88 -6.98 -1.34
CA ILE A 43 17.85 -8.01 -0.28
C ILE A 43 16.47 -8.63 -0.19
N ILE A 44 15.41 -7.81 -0.21
CA ILE A 44 14.01 -8.27 -0.20
C ILE A 44 13.75 -9.19 -1.41
N ALA A 45 14.20 -8.77 -2.60
CA ALA A 45 13.99 -9.48 -3.86
C ALA A 45 14.72 -10.84 -3.96
N MET A 46 15.73 -11.10 -3.12
CA MET A 46 16.43 -12.39 -3.07
C MET A 46 15.54 -13.55 -2.59
N ASN A 47 14.39 -13.25 -2.01
CA ASN A 47 13.39 -14.27 -1.69
C ASN A 47 12.34 -14.34 -2.81
N ASP A 48 12.02 -15.54 -3.28
CA ASP A 48 10.91 -15.77 -4.22
C ASP A 48 9.56 -15.61 -3.51
N ASN A 49 8.52 -15.23 -4.27
CA ASN A 49 7.15 -15.10 -3.81
C ASN A 49 6.97 -14.13 -2.63
N VAL A 50 7.75 -13.07 -2.60
CA VAL A 50 7.59 -12.02 -1.58
C VAL A 50 6.21 -11.39 -1.72
N VAL A 51 5.48 -11.31 -0.61
CA VAL A 51 4.23 -10.57 -0.50
C VAL A 51 4.47 -9.39 0.43
N SER A 52 4.50 -8.18 -0.15
CA SER A 52 4.57 -6.92 0.60
C SER A 52 3.16 -6.43 0.89
N ILE A 53 2.84 -6.18 2.15
CA ILE A 53 1.54 -5.64 2.58
C ILE A 53 1.80 -4.34 3.33
N ASN A 54 1.26 -3.24 2.80
CA ASN A 54 1.36 -1.91 3.36
C ASN A 54 -0.03 -1.27 3.44
N SER A 55 -0.18 -0.21 4.21
CA SER A 55 -1.41 0.56 4.28
C SER A 55 -1.20 1.97 3.74
N CYS A 56 -2.28 2.74 3.63
CA CYS A 56 -2.20 4.15 3.26
C CYS A 56 -3.28 4.98 3.94
N LEU A 57 -3.10 6.30 3.93
CA LEU A 57 -4.08 7.28 4.38
C LEU A 57 -5.09 7.58 3.28
N GLN A 58 -4.62 7.71 2.03
CA GLN A 58 -5.48 7.94 0.86
C GLN A 58 -4.80 7.45 -0.43
N ILE A 59 -5.62 7.12 -1.42
CA ILE A 59 -5.22 6.82 -2.80
C ILE A 59 -6.14 7.58 -3.77
N ASP A 60 -5.58 8.18 -4.83
CA ASP A 60 -6.39 8.83 -5.85
C ASP A 60 -6.76 7.89 -7.00
N LEU A 61 -7.64 8.36 -7.90
CA LEU A 61 -8.10 7.58 -9.07
C LEU A 61 -6.98 7.25 -10.07
N LEU A 62 -5.82 7.87 -9.98
CA LEU A 62 -4.65 7.49 -10.79
C LEU A 62 -3.80 6.40 -10.14
N GLY A 63 -4.07 6.09 -8.86
CA GLY A 63 -3.31 5.13 -8.07
C GLY A 63 -2.09 5.74 -7.39
N GLN A 64 -2.05 7.05 -7.17
CA GLN A 64 -1.06 7.71 -6.32
C GLN A 64 -1.41 7.50 -4.85
N VAL A 65 -0.46 7.08 -4.04
CA VAL A 65 -0.67 6.71 -2.63
C VAL A 65 0.02 7.70 -1.71
N VAL A 66 -0.72 8.14 -0.70
CA VAL A 66 -0.22 8.91 0.43
C VAL A 66 -0.35 8.09 1.69
N ALA A 67 0.74 7.91 2.44
CA ALA A 67 0.77 7.10 3.64
C ALA A 67 1.25 7.83 4.90
N ASP A 68 1.98 8.92 4.74
CA ASP A 68 2.71 9.60 5.82
C ASP A 68 2.27 11.05 6.07
N THR A 69 1.49 11.65 5.15
CA THR A 69 1.02 13.04 5.27
C THR A 69 -0.47 13.19 5.00
N ILE A 70 -1.10 14.24 5.55
CA ILE A 70 -2.42 14.74 5.10
C ILE A 70 -2.35 16.26 5.08
N GLY A 71 -2.45 16.85 3.88
CA GLY A 71 -2.23 18.29 3.69
C GLY A 71 -0.82 18.66 4.15
N LEU A 72 -0.71 19.65 5.01
CA LEU A 72 0.56 20.10 5.60
C LEU A 72 0.99 19.28 6.84
N SER A 73 0.15 18.34 7.31
CA SER A 73 0.42 17.59 8.53
C SER A 73 1.18 16.31 8.23
N GLN A 74 2.35 16.14 8.86
CA GLN A 74 3.07 14.87 8.90
C GLN A 74 2.39 13.94 9.93
N VAL A 75 1.93 12.77 9.49
CA VAL A 75 1.23 11.77 10.32
C VAL A 75 2.20 10.72 10.84
N SER A 76 3.15 10.34 10.03
CA SER A 76 4.19 9.36 10.36
C SER A 76 5.45 9.59 9.53
N ALA A 77 6.52 8.83 9.78
CA ALA A 77 7.62 8.71 8.82
C ALA A 77 7.19 7.84 7.62
N VAL A 78 7.91 7.97 6.51
CA VAL A 78 7.70 7.16 5.29
C VAL A 78 7.87 5.66 5.56
N GLY A 79 8.82 5.27 6.42
CA GLY A 79 9.15 3.87 6.70
C GLY A 79 9.65 3.12 5.46
N GLY A 80 9.53 1.79 5.48
CA GLY A 80 9.99 0.90 4.41
C GLY A 80 8.96 0.59 3.32
N GLN A 81 7.85 1.33 3.24
CA GLN A 81 6.76 0.99 2.30
C GLN A 81 7.24 0.87 0.86
N VAL A 82 7.97 1.87 0.36
CA VAL A 82 8.43 1.92 -1.03
C VAL A 82 9.47 0.83 -1.29
N ASP A 83 10.36 0.59 -0.33
CA ASP A 83 11.40 -0.42 -0.44
C ASP A 83 10.83 -1.83 -0.56
N PHE A 84 9.85 -2.18 0.30
CA PHE A 84 9.16 -3.47 0.24
C PHE A 84 8.29 -3.62 -1.01
N ILE A 85 7.63 -2.57 -1.47
CA ILE A 85 6.85 -2.59 -2.72
C ILE A 85 7.78 -2.88 -3.91
N ARG A 86 8.92 -2.21 -3.99
CA ARG A 86 9.92 -2.40 -5.05
C ARG A 86 10.62 -3.75 -4.93
N GLY A 87 11.01 -4.15 -3.72
CA GLY A 87 11.58 -5.47 -3.48
C GLY A 87 10.64 -6.60 -3.91
N ALA A 88 9.36 -6.51 -3.55
CA ALA A 88 8.35 -7.47 -4.00
C ALA A 88 8.14 -7.45 -5.53
N ALA A 89 8.23 -6.27 -6.17
CA ALA A 89 8.11 -6.16 -7.63
C ALA A 89 9.27 -6.81 -8.39
N HIS A 90 10.46 -6.86 -7.80
CA HIS A 90 11.66 -7.52 -8.34
C HIS A 90 11.78 -8.99 -7.93
N SER A 91 11.09 -9.42 -6.89
CA SER A 91 11.04 -10.82 -6.46
C SER A 91 10.35 -11.68 -7.52
N LYS A 92 10.88 -12.88 -7.77
CA LYS A 92 10.23 -13.84 -8.66
C LYS A 92 8.86 -14.21 -8.09
N ASN A 93 7.78 -13.98 -8.87
CA ASN A 93 6.38 -14.12 -8.46
C ASN A 93 5.98 -13.25 -7.26
N GLY A 94 6.72 -12.19 -6.98
CA GLY A 94 6.42 -11.28 -5.88
C GLY A 94 5.17 -10.43 -6.14
N ARG A 95 4.55 -9.96 -5.07
CA ARG A 95 3.32 -9.15 -5.10
C ARG A 95 3.39 -8.05 -4.06
N SER A 96 2.98 -6.84 -4.44
CA SER A 96 2.80 -5.75 -3.50
C SER A 96 1.32 -5.40 -3.36
N ILE A 97 0.87 -5.23 -2.13
CA ILE A 97 -0.52 -4.99 -1.76
C ILE A 97 -0.57 -3.72 -0.89
N ILE A 98 -1.43 -2.78 -1.25
CA ILE A 98 -1.88 -1.71 -0.37
C ILE A 98 -3.22 -2.14 0.20
N ALA A 99 -3.27 -2.46 1.49
CA ALA A 99 -4.48 -2.90 2.20
C ALA A 99 -4.97 -1.81 3.15
N MET A 100 -6.23 -1.42 3.02
CA MET A 100 -6.82 -0.37 3.84
C MET A 100 -8.33 -0.55 3.97
N THR A 101 -8.93 0.01 5.02
CA THR A 101 -10.37 0.28 5.01
C THR A 101 -10.69 1.32 3.95
N SER A 102 -11.81 1.20 3.24
CA SER A 102 -12.20 2.16 2.19
C SER A 102 -12.50 3.56 2.75
N THR A 103 -12.77 3.65 4.05
CA THR A 103 -13.14 4.87 4.77
C THR A 103 -12.34 5.06 6.03
N ALA A 104 -12.46 6.25 6.61
CA ALA A 104 -11.98 6.64 7.92
C ALA A 104 -13.08 7.38 8.71
N LYS A 105 -12.85 7.58 10.02
CA LYS A 105 -13.73 8.34 10.93
C LYS A 105 -15.20 7.90 10.85
N ASN A 106 -15.45 6.61 11.10
CA ASN A 106 -16.80 6.02 11.09
C ASN A 106 -17.55 6.34 9.77
N ASP A 107 -16.93 5.99 8.65
CA ASP A 107 -17.48 6.11 7.29
C ASP A 107 -17.83 7.54 6.85
N THR A 108 -17.21 8.55 7.48
CA THR A 108 -17.43 9.95 7.10
C THR A 108 -16.45 10.45 6.04
N ILE A 109 -15.29 9.79 5.88
CA ILE A 109 -14.22 10.19 4.96
C ILE A 109 -13.83 9.01 4.08
N SER A 110 -13.88 9.20 2.75
CA SER A 110 -13.33 8.22 1.80
C SER A 110 -11.80 8.26 1.80
N LYS A 111 -11.17 7.08 1.78
CA LYS A 111 -9.71 6.94 1.57
C LYS A 111 -9.36 6.76 0.09
N ILE A 112 -10.35 6.42 -0.76
CA ILE A 112 -10.23 6.50 -2.21
C ILE A 112 -10.79 7.86 -2.63
N VAL A 113 -9.93 8.71 -3.19
CA VAL A 113 -10.26 10.13 -3.45
C VAL A 113 -10.11 10.48 -4.93
N PRO A 114 -10.87 11.49 -5.43
CA PRO A 114 -10.69 11.97 -6.81
C PRO A 114 -9.26 12.42 -7.11
N LYS A 115 -8.69 13.19 -6.19
CA LYS A 115 -7.34 13.75 -6.22
C LYS A 115 -6.76 13.73 -4.82
N ILE A 116 -5.47 13.52 -4.69
CA ILE A 116 -4.75 13.62 -3.42
C ILE A 116 -5.02 14.98 -2.77
N THR A 117 -5.24 14.98 -1.47
CA THR A 117 -5.41 16.20 -0.68
C THR A 117 -4.24 17.16 -0.93
N LYS A 118 -4.57 18.41 -1.25
CA LYS A 118 -3.56 19.45 -1.55
C LYS A 118 -2.50 19.51 -0.45
N TYR A 119 -1.24 19.64 -0.87
CA TYR A 119 -0.03 19.66 -0.04
C TYR A 119 0.38 18.32 0.60
N SER A 120 -0.35 17.23 0.41
CA SER A 120 0.11 15.91 0.84
C SER A 120 1.24 15.41 -0.06
N ALA A 121 2.23 14.76 0.54
CA ALA A 121 3.33 14.12 -0.20
C ALA A 121 2.91 12.75 -0.74
N ILE A 122 3.28 12.45 -1.99
CA ILE A 122 3.09 11.12 -2.58
C ILE A 122 4.14 10.18 -1.99
N THR A 123 3.72 9.23 -1.16
CA THR A 123 4.60 8.22 -0.56
C THR A 123 4.97 7.13 -1.57
N THR A 124 3.97 6.62 -2.30
CA THR A 124 4.18 5.61 -3.35
C THR A 124 3.59 6.09 -4.66
N THR A 125 4.44 6.11 -5.70
CA THR A 125 4.01 6.56 -7.02
C THR A 125 3.06 5.57 -7.67
N ARG A 126 2.21 6.06 -8.59
CA ARG A 126 1.30 5.19 -9.35
C ARG A 126 2.00 4.08 -10.15
N ASN A 127 3.29 4.23 -10.43
CA ASN A 127 4.06 3.23 -11.18
C ASN A 127 4.42 2.02 -10.31
N ASP A 128 4.61 2.25 -9.01
CA ASP A 128 5.00 1.22 -8.04
C ASP A 128 3.77 0.46 -7.49
N VAL A 129 2.55 1.06 -7.51
CA VAL A 129 1.34 0.45 -6.97
C VAL A 129 0.83 -0.66 -7.89
N ASN A 130 0.78 -1.89 -7.35
CA ASN A 130 0.33 -3.09 -8.07
C ASN A 130 -1.13 -3.45 -7.75
N CYS A 131 -1.44 -3.64 -6.48
CA CYS A 131 -2.72 -4.13 -6.02
C CYS A 131 -3.20 -3.30 -4.82
N VAL A 132 -4.49 -2.98 -4.79
CA VAL A 132 -5.16 -2.30 -3.69
C VAL A 132 -6.31 -3.16 -3.20
N VAL A 133 -6.43 -3.32 -1.88
CA VAL A 133 -7.45 -4.14 -1.24
C VAL A 133 -8.22 -3.31 -0.23
N THR A 134 -9.53 -3.41 -0.29
CA THR A 134 -10.45 -2.89 0.73
C THR A 134 -11.44 -3.97 1.12
N GLU A 135 -12.33 -3.69 2.07
CA GLU A 135 -13.45 -4.57 2.44
C GLU A 135 -14.46 -4.82 1.30
N TYR A 136 -14.38 -4.03 0.23
CA TYR A 136 -15.24 -4.16 -0.96
C TYR A 136 -14.59 -4.92 -2.11
N GLY A 137 -13.34 -5.33 -2.00
CA GLY A 137 -12.69 -6.15 -3.01
C GLY A 137 -11.24 -5.78 -3.31
N ILE A 138 -10.80 -6.19 -4.49
CA ILE A 138 -9.41 -6.09 -4.95
C ILE A 138 -9.36 -5.33 -6.27
N ALA A 139 -8.52 -4.30 -6.35
CA ALA A 139 -8.20 -3.56 -7.57
C ALA A 139 -6.77 -3.89 -8.03
N TYR A 140 -6.65 -4.46 -9.22
CA TYR A 140 -5.35 -4.70 -9.87
C TYR A 140 -5.01 -3.51 -10.75
N LEU A 141 -3.95 -2.78 -10.43
CA LEU A 141 -3.59 -1.53 -11.10
C LEU A 141 -2.39 -1.67 -12.06
N LYS A 142 -1.50 -2.62 -11.80
CA LYS A 142 -0.30 -2.83 -12.65
C LYS A 142 -0.71 -3.28 -14.06
N GLY A 143 -0.15 -2.64 -15.08
CA GLY A 143 -0.45 -2.93 -16.48
C GLY A 143 -1.78 -2.36 -16.98
N ARG A 144 -2.52 -1.61 -16.16
CA ARG A 144 -3.78 -0.96 -16.52
C ARG A 144 -3.56 0.47 -16.98
N THR A 145 -4.38 0.90 -17.93
CA THR A 145 -4.49 2.30 -18.34
C THR A 145 -5.03 3.16 -17.17
N LEU A 146 -4.90 4.47 -17.25
CA LEU A 146 -5.42 5.37 -16.22
C LEU A 146 -6.94 5.25 -16.02
N LYS A 147 -7.69 5.03 -17.12
CA LYS A 147 -9.14 4.81 -17.09
C LYS A 147 -9.50 3.50 -16.36
N GLU A 148 -8.82 2.42 -16.72
CA GLU A 148 -9.03 1.13 -16.07
C GLU A 148 -8.68 1.17 -14.58
N ARG A 149 -7.57 1.83 -14.22
CA ARG A 149 -7.18 2.04 -12.80
C ARG A 149 -8.28 2.75 -12.03
N ALA A 150 -8.80 3.84 -12.58
CA ALA A 150 -9.86 4.60 -11.94
C ALA A 150 -11.13 3.74 -11.74
N ARG A 151 -11.56 2.99 -12.76
CA ARG A 151 -12.69 2.06 -12.65
C ARG A 151 -12.47 1.00 -11.57
N GLU A 152 -11.30 0.37 -11.55
CA GLU A 152 -10.99 -0.64 -10.53
C GLU A 152 -11.02 -0.06 -9.11
N LEU A 153 -10.50 1.15 -8.90
CA LEU A 153 -10.52 1.83 -7.61
C LEU A 153 -11.94 2.24 -7.18
N ILE A 154 -12.78 2.70 -8.12
CA ILE A 154 -14.19 3.02 -7.84
C ILE A 154 -14.95 1.77 -7.37
N LYS A 155 -14.73 0.62 -7.99
CA LYS A 155 -15.40 -0.65 -7.61
C LYS A 155 -15.14 -1.02 -6.15
N ILE A 156 -13.95 -0.78 -5.64
CA ILE A 156 -13.55 -1.11 -4.27
C ILE A 156 -13.71 0.04 -3.27
N ALA A 157 -14.22 1.19 -3.72
CA ALA A 157 -14.59 2.30 -2.84
C ALA A 157 -15.87 1.98 -2.06
N HIS A 158 -16.02 2.62 -0.90
CA HIS A 158 -17.28 2.53 -0.13
C HIS A 158 -18.46 3.03 -1.00
N PRO A 159 -19.59 2.30 -1.06
CA PRO A 159 -20.73 2.62 -1.94
C PRO A 159 -21.19 4.07 -1.86
N LYS A 160 -21.22 4.65 -0.65
CA LYS A 160 -21.59 6.04 -0.39
C LYS A 160 -20.80 7.06 -1.23
N PHE A 161 -19.53 6.76 -1.54
CA PHE A 161 -18.62 7.69 -2.21
C PHE A 161 -18.42 7.38 -3.70
N ARG A 162 -18.94 6.26 -4.21
CA ARG A 162 -18.81 5.91 -5.63
C ARG A 162 -19.37 6.97 -6.57
N PRO A 163 -20.60 7.54 -6.30
CA PRO A 163 -21.16 8.55 -7.22
C PRO A 163 -20.26 9.76 -7.43
N ILE A 164 -19.62 10.28 -6.38
CA ILE A 164 -18.70 11.42 -6.54
C ILE A 164 -17.41 11.04 -7.30
N LEU A 165 -16.95 9.80 -7.14
CA LEU A 165 -15.78 9.30 -7.87
C LEU A 165 -16.11 9.07 -9.36
N GLU A 166 -17.32 8.62 -9.67
CA GLU A 166 -17.82 8.45 -11.05
C GLU A 166 -17.94 9.80 -11.76
N VAL A 167 -18.48 10.83 -11.10
CA VAL A 167 -18.52 12.19 -11.64
C VAL A 167 -17.11 12.72 -11.95
N GLU A 168 -16.14 12.50 -11.05
CA GLU A 168 -14.76 12.92 -11.31
C GLU A 168 -14.12 12.11 -12.43
N PHE A 169 -14.47 10.83 -12.57
CA PHE A 169 -14.05 10.00 -13.70
C PHE A 169 -14.58 10.57 -15.02
N GLU A 170 -15.88 10.89 -15.11
CA GLU A 170 -16.51 11.48 -16.28
C GLU A 170 -15.88 12.83 -16.65
N ASN A 171 -15.65 13.70 -15.65
CA ASN A 171 -14.99 14.98 -15.86
C ASN A 171 -13.57 14.83 -16.44
N ARG A 172 -12.83 13.83 -15.98
CA ARG A 172 -11.44 13.60 -16.39
C ARG A 172 -11.32 12.94 -17.75
N PHE A 173 -12.15 11.95 -18.03
CA PHE A 173 -11.98 11.07 -19.18
C PHE A 173 -13.02 11.29 -20.30
N GLN A 174 -14.02 12.16 -20.06
CA GLN A 174 -15.09 12.50 -20.99
C GLN A 174 -15.90 11.26 -21.44
N GLU A 175 -16.07 10.29 -20.54
CA GLU A 175 -16.87 9.09 -20.75
C GLU A 175 -17.41 8.59 -19.40
N LYS A 176 -18.45 7.74 -19.40
CA LYS A 176 -18.96 7.13 -18.17
C LYS A 176 -17.98 6.13 -17.58
N ALA A 177 -17.96 6.03 -16.25
CA ALA A 177 -17.13 5.04 -15.56
C ALA A 177 -17.65 3.61 -15.81
N PHE A 178 -18.97 3.46 -15.81
CA PHE A 178 -19.70 2.19 -16.03
C PHE A 178 -20.93 2.46 -16.92
N ASP A 179 -21.42 1.42 -17.61
CA ASP A 179 -22.65 1.44 -18.42
C ASP A 179 -23.90 1.46 -17.54
#